data_72ec3f5944bfc5c997652f1b9cdbd1fc
#
_entry.id   72ec3f5944bfc5c997652f1b9cdbd1fc
#
_cell.length_a   1.000
_cell.length_b   1.000
_cell.length_c   1.000
_cell.angle_alpha   90.00
_cell.angle_beta   90.00
_cell.angle_gamma   90.00
#
_symmetry.space_group_name_H-M   'P 1'
#
loop_
_entity.id
_entity.type
_entity.pdbx_description
1 polymer ?
#
loop_
_entity_poly.entity_id
_entity_poly.type
_entity_poly.pdbx_seq_one_letter_code
_entity_poly.pdbx_strand_id
1 'polypeptide(L)'
;MGSQDSRMAETPTHVFRASLSPKIYRDFEIPSAKNLYDLASAIVRIFGFDFDHAFGFYSKLTGSVFGSPVKYELFADMGESQARSVKRTRIVDAFPMVGAKMTFLFDYGDNWQFRIEAIGQNRKEPGVRYPRLLKTVGEAPEQYPDPDDE
;
A
#
# COMPACT_ATOMS: atom_id res chain seq x y z
N MET A 1 -30.37 9.16 18.47
CA MET A 1 -30.06 8.92 17.74
C MET A 1 -28.80 8.62 17.41
N GLY A 2 -28.26 8.08 17.46
CA GLY A 2 -27.30 7.63 17.04
C GLY A 2 -26.06 7.51 16.67
N SER A 3 -25.79 7.85 16.94
CA SER A 3 -24.86 8.35 16.96
C SER A 3 -23.52 7.72 16.77
N GLN A 4 -22.96 7.11 17.69
CA GLN A 4 -21.62 6.55 17.54
C GLN A 4 -21.57 5.37 16.58
N ASP A 5 -22.58 4.52 16.61
CA ASP A 5 -22.65 3.38 15.70
C ASP A 5 -22.77 3.85 14.25
N SER A 6 -23.54 4.89 14.01
CA SER A 6 -23.63 5.49 12.70
C SER A 6 -22.31 6.07 12.23
N ARG A 7 -21.55 6.70 13.14
CA ARG A 7 -20.26 7.26 12.80
C ARG A 7 -19.26 6.17 12.45
N MET A 8 -19.25 5.05 13.18
CA MET A 8 -18.38 3.95 12.86
C MET A 8 -18.73 3.33 11.51
N ALA A 9 -20.03 3.19 11.22
CA ALA A 9 -20.49 2.67 9.95
C ALA A 9 -20.18 3.62 8.79
N GLU A 10 -19.93 4.91 9.10
CA GLU A 10 -19.60 5.90 8.09
C GLU A 10 -18.10 6.12 7.90
N THR A 11 -17.28 5.48 8.71
CA THR A 11 -15.82 5.59 8.57
C THR A 11 -15.40 5.01 7.23
N PRO A 12 -14.78 5.85 6.36
CA PRO A 12 -14.45 5.39 5.01
C PRO A 12 -13.27 4.45 4.99
N THR A 13 -13.30 3.56 4.02
CA THR A 13 -12.19 2.66 3.71
C THR A 13 -11.83 2.77 2.24
N HIS A 14 -10.59 2.42 1.92
CA HIS A 14 -10.13 2.23 0.56
C HIS A 14 -10.00 0.74 0.29
N VAL A 15 -10.42 0.32 -0.90
CA VAL A 15 -10.13 -1.02 -1.41
C VAL A 15 -9.02 -0.88 -2.45
N PHE A 16 -7.93 -1.59 -2.21
CA PHE A 16 -6.75 -1.53 -3.07
C PHE A 16 -6.52 -2.86 -3.76
N ARG A 17 -5.96 -2.77 -4.96
CA ARG A 17 -5.29 -3.90 -5.60
C ARG A 17 -3.80 -3.63 -5.63
N ALA A 18 -3.02 -4.51 -5.00
CA ALA A 18 -1.56 -4.48 -5.04
C ALA A 18 -1.09 -5.62 -5.94
N SER A 19 -0.41 -5.28 -7.03
CA SER A 19 -0.03 -6.24 -8.06
C SER A 19 1.47 -6.27 -8.25
N LEU A 20 2.07 -7.49 -8.26
CA LEU A 20 3.42 -7.70 -8.77
C LEU A 20 3.39 -7.92 -10.27
N SER A 21 2.32 -8.51 -10.77
CA SER A 21 2.06 -8.74 -12.20
C SER A 21 0.56 -8.87 -12.39
N PRO A 22 0.06 -8.92 -13.63
CA PRO A 22 -1.36 -9.15 -13.87
C PRO A 22 -1.89 -10.46 -13.29
N LYS A 23 -1.00 -11.41 -13.03
CA LYS A 23 -1.36 -12.74 -12.52
C LYS A 23 -1.06 -12.95 -11.04
N ILE A 24 -0.46 -11.97 -10.38
CA ILE A 24 -0.10 -12.05 -8.95
C ILE A 24 -0.51 -10.76 -8.28
N TYR A 25 -1.66 -10.79 -7.60
CA TYR A 25 -2.13 -9.61 -6.90
C TYR A 25 -2.97 -9.96 -5.68
N ARG A 26 -3.18 -8.96 -4.83
CA ARG A 26 -4.01 -9.06 -3.63
C ARG A 26 -4.94 -7.86 -3.60
N ASP A 27 -6.23 -8.11 -3.37
CA ASP A 27 -7.18 -7.06 -3.08
C ASP A 27 -7.41 -7.02 -1.58
N PHE A 28 -7.37 -5.83 -1.01
CA PHE A 28 -7.53 -5.66 0.44
C PHE A 28 -8.17 -4.31 0.74
N GLU A 29 -8.72 -4.22 1.94
CA GLU A 29 -9.43 -3.03 2.41
C GLU A 29 -8.72 -2.48 3.64
N ILE A 30 -8.56 -1.16 3.69
CA ILE A 30 -7.87 -0.47 4.78
C ILE A 30 -8.57 0.87 5.05
N PRO A 31 -8.67 1.31 6.32
CA PRO A 31 -9.27 2.61 6.61
C PRO A 31 -8.54 3.75 5.91
N SER A 32 -9.32 4.65 5.32
CA SER A 32 -8.80 5.76 4.51
C SER A 32 -7.97 6.76 5.31
N ALA A 33 -8.19 6.85 6.61
CA ALA A 33 -7.47 7.75 7.50
C ALA A 33 -6.10 7.23 7.95
N LYS A 34 -5.77 5.97 7.65
CA LYS A 34 -4.44 5.44 7.93
C LYS A 34 -3.40 6.12 7.03
N ASN A 35 -2.14 6.12 7.47
CA ASN A 35 -1.07 6.75 6.71
C ASN A 35 -0.42 5.78 5.72
N LEU A 36 0.50 6.31 4.91
CA LEU A 36 1.19 5.51 3.89
C LEU A 36 2.15 4.50 4.50
N TYR A 37 2.65 4.73 5.72
CA TYR A 37 3.46 3.76 6.44
C TYR A 37 2.61 2.51 6.74
N ASP A 38 1.39 2.70 7.23
CA ASP A 38 0.47 1.60 7.50
C ASP A 38 0.08 0.86 6.23
N LEU A 39 -0.12 1.58 5.13
CA LEU A 39 -0.41 0.98 3.83
C LEU A 39 0.76 0.12 3.36
N ALA A 40 1.98 0.62 3.48
CA ALA A 40 3.19 -0.14 3.12
C ALA A 40 3.29 -1.43 3.92
N SER A 41 3.10 -1.34 5.22
CA SER A 41 3.12 -2.51 6.10
C SER A 41 2.07 -3.53 5.70
N ALA A 42 0.87 -3.07 5.38
CA ALA A 42 -0.23 -3.94 4.94
C ALA A 42 0.13 -4.70 3.66
N ILE A 43 0.65 -4.00 2.66
CA ILE A 43 1.01 -4.60 1.37
C ILE A 43 2.06 -5.70 1.58
N VAL A 44 3.14 -5.37 2.28
CA VAL A 44 4.28 -6.26 2.49
C VAL A 44 3.83 -7.53 3.23
N ARG A 45 3.03 -7.37 4.29
CA ARG A 45 2.58 -8.50 5.10
C ARG A 45 1.55 -9.38 4.38
N ILE A 46 0.69 -8.78 3.57
CA ILE A 46 -0.31 -9.52 2.79
C ILE A 46 0.38 -10.44 1.77
N PHE A 47 1.53 -10.02 1.23
CA PHE A 47 2.33 -10.86 0.34
C PHE A 47 3.21 -11.86 1.09
N GLY A 48 3.19 -11.86 2.42
CA GLY A 48 3.98 -12.78 3.23
C GLY A 48 5.43 -12.37 3.38
N PHE A 49 5.75 -11.11 3.09
CA PHE A 49 7.10 -10.59 3.22
C PHE A 49 7.31 -10.01 4.62
N ASP A 50 8.58 -9.97 5.04
CA ASP A 50 8.97 -9.25 6.24
C ASP A 50 9.13 -7.77 5.94
N PHE A 51 8.58 -6.92 6.80
CA PHE A 51 8.63 -5.47 6.64
C PHE A 51 9.93 -4.94 7.25
N ASP A 52 11.05 -5.26 6.61
CA ASP A 52 12.40 -5.07 7.15
C ASP A 52 13.29 -4.14 6.31
N HIS A 53 12.72 -3.40 5.36
CA HIS A 53 13.48 -2.49 4.50
C HIS A 53 12.74 -1.18 4.29
N ALA A 54 13.48 -0.17 3.82
CA ALA A 54 12.90 1.12 3.44
C ALA A 54 12.08 0.98 2.16
N PHE A 55 11.24 1.97 1.91
CA PHE A 55 10.28 1.94 0.82
C PHE A 55 9.85 3.34 0.41
N GLY A 56 9.13 3.40 -0.71
CA GLY A 56 8.51 4.63 -1.18
C GLY A 56 7.33 4.38 -2.09
N PHE A 57 6.51 5.40 -2.25
CA PHE A 57 5.39 5.44 -3.21
C PHE A 57 5.69 6.50 -4.25
N TYR A 58 5.54 6.14 -5.50
CA TYR A 58 5.96 6.97 -6.64
C TYR A 58 4.83 7.08 -7.66
N SER A 59 4.63 8.29 -8.20
CA SER A 59 3.53 8.52 -9.15
C SER A 59 3.78 7.90 -10.52
N LYS A 60 5.05 7.69 -10.92
CA LYS A 60 5.35 7.02 -12.19
C LYS A 60 5.06 5.53 -12.09
N LEU A 61 4.39 5.03 -13.11
CA LEU A 61 3.99 3.61 -13.16
C LEU A 61 4.94 2.76 -14.01
N THR A 62 5.78 3.40 -14.82
CA THR A 62 6.73 2.72 -15.71
C THR A 62 8.05 3.46 -15.72
N GLY A 63 9.11 2.77 -16.08
CA GLY A 63 10.45 3.35 -16.12
C GLY A 63 11.01 3.61 -14.74
N SER A 64 11.98 4.50 -14.65
CA SER A 64 12.59 4.84 -13.35
C SER A 64 11.61 5.63 -12.50
N VAL A 65 11.24 5.08 -11.36
CA VAL A 65 10.31 5.73 -10.43
C VAL A 65 10.91 6.97 -9.77
N PHE A 66 12.23 7.07 -9.72
CA PHE A 66 12.91 8.20 -9.06
C PHE A 66 12.71 9.53 -9.79
N GLY A 67 12.27 9.49 -11.04
CA GLY A 67 11.88 10.67 -11.78
C GLY A 67 10.42 11.09 -11.59
N SER A 68 9.72 10.51 -10.63
CA SER A 68 8.30 10.81 -10.39
C SER A 68 8.10 12.25 -9.92
N PRO A 69 7.08 12.97 -10.46
CA PRO A 69 6.72 14.29 -9.96
C PRO A 69 6.24 14.26 -8.49
N VAL A 70 5.61 13.15 -8.08
CA VAL A 70 5.14 12.98 -6.71
C VAL A 70 5.82 11.76 -6.11
N LYS A 71 6.48 11.96 -4.97
CA LYS A 71 7.21 10.92 -4.26
C LYS A 71 6.92 11.00 -2.77
N TYR A 72 6.65 9.85 -2.17
CA TYR A 72 6.54 9.70 -0.72
C TYR A 72 7.55 8.65 -0.31
N GLU A 73 8.47 8.98 0.59
CA GLU A 73 9.54 8.06 0.94
C GLU A 73 9.74 7.99 2.45
N LEU A 74 10.01 6.79 2.96
CA LEU A 74 10.38 6.63 4.37
C LEU A 74 11.64 7.43 4.70
N PHE A 75 12.56 7.56 3.74
CA PHE A 75 13.78 8.36 3.92
C PHE A 75 13.47 9.82 4.26
N ALA A 76 12.34 10.36 3.81
CA ALA A 76 11.91 11.71 4.19
C ALA A 76 11.63 11.79 5.70
N ASP A 77 11.04 10.74 6.27
CA ASP A 77 10.78 10.67 7.71
C ASP A 77 12.06 10.47 8.51
N MET A 78 13.12 10.00 7.87
CA MET A 78 14.45 9.84 8.48
C MET A 78 15.34 11.06 8.26
N GLY A 79 14.84 12.10 7.59
CA GLY A 79 15.62 13.30 7.29
C GLY A 79 16.61 13.13 6.14
N GLU A 80 16.48 12.08 5.34
CA GLU A 80 17.44 11.72 4.30
C GLU A 80 16.93 11.98 2.88
N SER A 81 15.75 12.57 2.72
CA SER A 81 15.14 12.80 1.42
C SER A 81 14.29 14.06 1.43
N GLN A 82 14.17 14.69 0.26
CA GLN A 82 13.28 15.85 0.04
C GLN A 82 11.88 15.42 -0.38
N ALA A 83 11.61 14.13 -0.49
CA ALA A 83 10.30 13.62 -0.81
C ALA A 83 9.32 13.90 0.33
N ARG A 84 8.04 13.62 0.09
CA ARG A 84 6.99 13.80 1.10
C ARG A 84 7.04 12.65 2.11
N SER A 85 6.55 12.95 3.32
CA SER A 85 6.54 11.99 4.43
C SER A 85 5.49 10.90 4.21
N VAL A 86 5.85 9.63 4.45
CA VAL A 86 4.89 8.54 4.46
C VAL A 86 4.09 8.50 5.76
N LYS A 87 4.70 8.89 6.88
CA LYS A 87 4.03 8.83 8.18
C LYS A 87 3.04 9.98 8.39
N ARG A 88 3.23 11.09 7.68
CA ARG A 88 2.36 12.27 7.79
C ARG A 88 1.35 12.38 6.65
N THR A 89 1.35 11.44 5.71
CA THR A 89 0.43 11.45 4.59
C THR A 89 -0.61 10.35 4.77
N ARG A 90 -1.89 10.73 4.75
CA ARG A 90 -2.97 9.76 4.85
C ARG A 90 -3.24 9.14 3.50
N ILE A 91 -3.78 7.92 3.51
CA ILE A 91 -4.17 7.20 2.30
C ILE A 91 -5.11 8.05 1.45
N VAL A 92 -6.11 8.68 2.08
CA VAL A 92 -7.10 9.48 1.35
C VAL A 92 -6.47 10.66 0.62
N ASP A 93 -5.35 11.20 1.13
CA ASP A 93 -4.67 12.32 0.50
C ASP A 93 -3.81 11.89 -0.70
N ALA A 94 -3.19 10.72 -0.61
CA ALA A 94 -2.36 10.19 -1.70
C ALA A 94 -3.20 9.50 -2.79
N PHE A 95 -4.33 8.92 -2.42
CA PHE A 95 -5.25 8.23 -3.33
C PHE A 95 -6.64 8.85 -3.20
N PRO A 96 -6.84 10.06 -3.74
CA PRO A 96 -8.06 10.83 -3.46
C PRO A 96 -9.31 10.29 -4.14
N MET A 97 -9.16 9.42 -5.14
CA MET A 97 -10.32 8.89 -5.86
C MET A 97 -10.05 7.47 -6.37
N VAL A 98 -11.12 6.75 -6.63
CA VAL A 98 -11.04 5.43 -7.28
C VAL A 98 -10.37 5.59 -8.63
N GLY A 99 -9.44 4.69 -8.94
CA GLY A 99 -8.63 4.75 -10.15
C GLY A 99 -7.24 5.36 -9.93
N ALA A 100 -7.00 5.99 -8.79
CA ALA A 100 -5.67 6.51 -8.45
C ALA A 100 -4.67 5.35 -8.35
N LYS A 101 -3.49 5.55 -8.93
CA LYS A 101 -2.45 4.52 -9.02
C LYS A 101 -1.11 5.08 -8.63
N MET A 102 -0.29 4.24 -7.99
CA MET A 102 1.12 4.55 -7.71
C MET A 102 1.95 3.28 -7.78
N THR A 103 3.25 3.43 -7.95
CA THR A 103 4.20 2.34 -7.78
C THR A 103 4.71 2.36 -6.34
N PHE A 104 4.59 1.24 -5.66
CA PHE A 104 5.18 1.03 -4.34
C PHE A 104 6.47 0.24 -4.51
N LEU A 105 7.60 0.85 -4.13
CA LEU A 105 8.89 0.20 -4.18
C LEU A 105 9.29 -0.16 -2.75
N PHE A 106 9.49 -1.45 -2.52
CA PHE A 106 9.92 -1.98 -1.23
C PHE A 106 11.31 -2.59 -1.38
N ASP A 107 12.25 -2.21 -0.51
CA ASP A 107 13.62 -2.71 -0.51
C ASP A 107 14.37 -2.25 -1.76
N TYR A 108 15.08 -1.14 -1.64
CA TYR A 108 15.78 -0.53 -2.78
C TYR A 108 16.88 -1.42 -3.35
N GLY A 109 17.42 -2.35 -2.53
CA GLY A 109 18.41 -3.33 -3.01
C GLY A 109 17.77 -4.40 -3.88
N ASP A 110 16.70 -5.03 -3.41
CA ASP A 110 16.01 -6.08 -4.14
C ASP A 110 14.96 -5.54 -5.11
N ASN A 111 14.56 -4.30 -4.96
CA ASN A 111 13.71 -3.57 -5.90
C ASN A 111 12.35 -4.24 -6.15
N TRP A 112 11.63 -4.60 -5.08
CA TRP A 112 10.27 -5.11 -5.19
C TRP A 112 9.34 -3.97 -5.58
N GLN A 113 8.72 -4.05 -6.75
CA GLN A 113 7.81 -3.04 -7.23
C GLN A 113 6.40 -3.60 -7.38
N PHE A 114 5.47 -2.94 -6.71
CA PHE A 114 4.05 -3.27 -6.75
C PHE A 114 3.29 -2.12 -7.39
N ARG A 115 2.35 -2.44 -8.26
CA ARG A 115 1.39 -1.44 -8.71
C ARG A 115 0.25 -1.41 -7.72
N ILE A 116 -0.02 -0.23 -7.17
CA ILE A 116 -1.08 -0.04 -6.20
C ILE A 116 -2.18 0.78 -6.86
N GLU A 117 -3.38 0.24 -6.88
CA GLU A 117 -4.53 0.92 -7.47
C GLU A 117 -5.68 0.95 -6.47
N ALA A 118 -6.27 2.12 -6.28
CA ALA A 118 -7.50 2.26 -5.52
C ALA A 118 -8.64 1.78 -6.42
N ILE A 119 -9.19 0.60 -6.13
CA ILE A 119 -10.22 -0.01 -6.97
C ILE A 119 -11.63 0.21 -6.42
N GLY A 120 -11.75 0.72 -5.20
CA GLY A 120 -13.06 0.96 -4.62
C GLY A 120 -12.97 1.73 -3.32
N GLN A 121 -14.12 2.14 -2.85
CA GLN A 121 -14.29 2.77 -1.54
C GLN A 121 -15.46 2.10 -0.85
N ASN A 122 -15.36 2.00 0.47
CA ASN A 122 -16.39 1.36 1.25
C ASN A 122 -16.44 2.01 2.63
N ARG A 123 -17.12 1.38 3.55
CA ARG A 123 -17.24 1.84 4.92
C ARG A 123 -16.83 0.72 5.86
N LYS A 124 -16.21 1.11 6.96
CA LYS A 124 -15.74 0.18 7.97
C LYS A 124 -16.94 -0.57 8.58
N GLU A 125 -16.82 -1.89 8.64
CA GLU A 125 -17.83 -2.74 9.27
C GLU A 125 -17.48 -2.96 10.73
N PRO A 126 -18.47 -2.84 11.65
CA PRO A 126 -18.23 -3.14 13.07
C PRO A 126 -17.75 -4.57 13.27
N GLY A 127 -16.77 -4.76 14.15
CA GLY A 127 -16.25 -6.08 14.48
C GLY A 127 -15.27 -6.66 13.47
N VAL A 128 -14.97 -5.96 12.40
CA VAL A 128 -14.02 -6.40 11.38
C VAL A 128 -12.65 -5.79 11.64
N ARG A 129 -11.61 -6.60 11.51
CA ARG A 129 -10.24 -6.12 11.62
C ARG A 129 -9.74 -5.66 10.26
N TYR A 130 -9.01 -4.56 10.26
CA TYR A 130 -8.39 -3.98 9.07
C TYR A 130 -6.88 -3.88 9.26
N PRO A 131 -6.07 -4.06 8.21
CA PRO A 131 -6.48 -4.30 6.82
C PRO A 131 -7.12 -5.67 6.66
N ARG A 132 -8.11 -5.76 5.75
CA ARG A 132 -8.84 -6.99 5.49
C ARG A 132 -8.53 -7.49 4.09
N LEU A 133 -7.96 -8.70 3.99
CA LEU A 133 -7.70 -9.33 2.69
C LEU A 133 -9.03 -9.76 2.07
N LEU A 134 -9.28 -9.37 0.83
CA LEU A 134 -10.52 -9.66 0.12
C LEU A 134 -10.34 -10.71 -0.98
N LYS A 135 -9.19 -10.70 -1.67
CA LYS A 135 -8.96 -11.58 -2.80
C LYS A 135 -7.48 -11.85 -2.97
N THR A 136 -7.16 -13.10 -3.28
CA THR A 136 -5.79 -13.55 -3.54
C THR A 136 -5.76 -14.19 -4.92
N VAL A 137 -4.91 -13.67 -5.81
CA VAL A 137 -4.69 -14.25 -7.13
C VAL A 137 -3.19 -14.46 -7.31
N GLY A 138 -2.84 -15.70 -7.67
CA GLY A 138 -1.45 -16.09 -7.90
C GLY A 138 -0.66 -16.29 -6.62
N GLU A 139 0.39 -17.08 -6.73
CA GLU A 139 1.29 -17.38 -5.62
C GLU A 139 2.34 -16.29 -5.50
N ALA A 140 2.52 -15.76 -4.30
CA ALA A 140 3.55 -14.76 -4.05
C ALA A 140 4.93 -15.40 -4.15
N PRO A 141 5.91 -14.71 -4.77
CA PRO A 141 7.28 -15.20 -4.79
C PRO A 141 7.89 -15.13 -3.38
N GLU A 142 8.98 -15.85 -3.19
CA GLU A 142 9.74 -15.74 -1.95
C GLU A 142 10.52 -14.42 -1.94
N GLN A 143 10.47 -13.73 -0.80
CA GLN A 143 11.20 -12.47 -0.63
C GLN A 143 12.70 -12.65 -0.74
N TYR A 144 13.21 -13.73 -0.14
CA TYR A 144 14.63 -14.07 -0.14
C TYR A 144 14.79 -15.52 -0.61
N PRO A 145 14.75 -15.75 -1.93
CA PRO A 145 14.87 -17.12 -2.42
C PRO A 145 16.24 -17.71 -2.08
N ASP A 146 16.25 -19.01 -1.78
CA ASP A 146 17.49 -19.73 -1.50
C ASP A 146 18.31 -19.80 -2.79
N PRO A 147 19.59 -19.35 -2.78
CA PRO A 147 20.43 -19.43 -3.98
C PRO A 147 20.60 -20.84 -4.53
N ASP A 148 20.42 -21.85 -3.68
CA ASP A 148 20.58 -23.25 -4.08
C ASP A 148 19.30 -23.84 -4.68
N ASP A 149 18.20 -23.09 -4.71
CA ASP A 149 16.92 -23.57 -5.24
C ASP A 149 16.79 -23.37 -6.76
N GLU A 150 17.86 -23.19 -7.45
CA GLU A 150 17.78 -23.04 -8.92
C GLU A 150 17.76 -24.40 -9.65
#